data_36ff1d9e807e1657ef6ac5e62b556476
#
_entry.id   36ff1d9e807e1657ef6ac5e62b556476
#
_cell.length_a   1.000
_cell.length_b   1.000
_cell.length_c   1.000
_cell.angle_alpha   90.00
_cell.angle_beta   90.00
_cell.angle_gamma   90.00
#
_symmetry.space_group_name_H-M   'P 1'
#
loop_
_entity.id
_entity.type
_entity.pdbx_description
1 polymer ?
#
loop_
_entity_poly.entity_id
_entity_poly.type
_entity_poly.pdbx_seq_one_letter_code
_entity_poly.pdbx_strand_id
1 'polypeptide(L)'
;MTIFLEHKNSEPAMKIFMRNIGMTLHVIDTLRRQGLDNVQVNMDWQHLIMNGESLAEYAALLSSRGLLGHQHANSGWGTFDDDNMVGATAFMETLELAVELRRAGYGDNGERLGFDLYPYTEDAVEAVRRSVLQWRFIDRIAAKIDDDALRDAQSRKDAVRAYELVYAALGA
;
A
#
# COMPACT_ATOMS: atom_id res chain seq x y z
N MET A 1 -23.97 -0.28 1.76
CA MET A 1 -22.98 0.40 0.89
C MET A 1 -21.79 0.76 1.77
N THR A 2 -20.58 0.42 1.36
CA THR A 2 -19.34 0.85 2.04
C THR A 2 -18.79 2.08 1.33
N ILE A 3 -18.29 3.05 2.10
CA ILE A 3 -17.64 4.26 1.60
C ILE A 3 -16.15 4.12 1.88
N PHE A 4 -15.32 4.38 0.88
CA PHE A 4 -13.87 4.41 1.02
C PHE A 4 -13.38 5.86 1.04
N LEU A 5 -12.70 6.25 2.12
CA LEU A 5 -12.03 7.55 2.21
C LEU A 5 -10.60 7.40 1.70
N GLU A 6 -10.21 8.28 0.82
CA GLU A 6 -8.86 8.38 0.33
C GLU A 6 -8.20 9.65 0.86
N HIS A 7 -7.02 9.51 1.45
CA HIS A 7 -6.24 10.67 1.88
C HIS A 7 -5.30 11.12 0.78
N LYS A 8 -5.01 12.40 0.77
CA LYS A 8 -4.04 13.01 -0.14
C LYS A 8 -3.41 14.23 0.54
N ASN A 9 -2.09 14.38 0.47
CA ASN A 9 -1.40 15.46 1.16
C ASN A 9 -1.42 16.80 0.41
N SER A 10 -1.67 16.77 -0.89
CA SER A 10 -1.70 17.92 -1.78
C SER A 10 -2.71 17.73 -2.90
N GLU A 11 -2.84 18.72 -3.76
CA GLU A 11 -3.72 18.77 -4.93
C GLU A 11 -5.23 18.70 -4.60
N PRO A 12 -6.00 19.64 -5.14
CA PRO A 12 -5.56 20.80 -5.92
C PRO A 12 -4.88 21.89 -5.07
N ALA A 13 -4.80 21.70 -3.76
CA ALA A 13 -4.13 22.62 -2.84
C ALA A 13 -3.21 21.86 -1.88
N MET A 14 -2.21 22.55 -1.36
CA MET A 14 -1.34 22.00 -0.32
C MET A 14 -2.07 21.92 1.02
N LYS A 15 -1.72 20.92 1.85
CA LYS A 15 -2.22 20.76 3.23
C LYS A 15 -3.74 20.64 3.31
N ILE A 16 -4.31 19.82 2.44
CA ILE A 16 -5.74 19.47 2.55
C ILE A 16 -6.01 18.70 3.86
N PHE A 17 -7.26 18.66 4.30
CA PHE A 17 -7.63 18.19 5.63
C PHE A 17 -7.23 16.73 5.89
N MET A 18 -7.69 15.78 5.08
CA MET A 18 -7.30 14.36 5.22
C MET A 18 -5.99 14.08 4.47
N ARG A 19 -4.86 14.59 4.96
CA ARG A 19 -3.57 14.50 4.26
C ARG A 19 -2.64 13.38 4.74
N ASN A 20 -3.01 12.65 5.79
CA ASN A 20 -2.24 11.54 6.35
C ASN A 20 -3.14 10.57 7.11
N ILE A 21 -2.56 9.40 7.50
CA ILE A 21 -3.31 8.37 8.20
C ILE A 21 -3.94 8.86 9.51
N GLY A 22 -3.23 9.65 10.29
CA GLY A 22 -3.73 10.13 11.58
C GLY A 22 -5.00 10.97 11.44
N MET A 23 -5.04 11.86 10.46
CA MET A 23 -6.22 12.69 10.19
C MET A 23 -7.37 11.88 9.61
N THR A 24 -7.08 10.93 8.73
CA THR A 24 -8.08 10.02 8.16
C THR A 24 -8.73 9.16 9.24
N LEU A 25 -7.93 8.59 10.13
CA LEU A 25 -8.43 7.82 11.27
C LEU A 25 -9.25 8.66 12.22
N HIS A 26 -8.86 9.92 12.47
CA HIS A 26 -9.66 10.85 13.28
C HIS A 26 -11.04 11.10 12.69
N VAL A 27 -11.15 11.27 11.38
CA VAL A 27 -12.43 11.43 10.67
C VAL A 27 -13.26 10.15 10.83
N ILE A 28 -12.69 8.99 10.56
CA ILE A 28 -13.39 7.71 10.67
C ILE A 28 -13.89 7.47 12.11
N ASP A 29 -13.03 7.71 13.12
CA ASP A 29 -13.42 7.55 14.52
C ASP A 29 -14.53 8.53 14.92
N THR A 30 -14.55 9.72 14.33
CA THR A 30 -15.61 10.69 14.54
C THR A 30 -16.94 10.22 13.93
N LEU A 31 -16.90 9.68 12.70
CA LEU A 31 -18.07 9.10 12.05
C LEU A 31 -18.60 7.89 12.82
N ARG A 32 -17.74 6.99 13.27
CA ARG A 32 -18.11 5.82 14.07
C ARG A 32 -18.81 6.20 15.38
N ARG A 33 -18.34 7.26 16.06
CA ARG A 33 -19.03 7.78 17.26
C ARG A 33 -20.44 8.32 16.97
N GLN A 34 -20.75 8.61 15.71
CA GLN A 34 -22.07 9.01 15.25
C GLN A 34 -22.91 7.83 14.71
N GLY A 35 -22.40 6.60 14.83
CA GLY A 35 -23.08 5.39 14.35
C GLY A 35 -22.90 5.11 12.85
N LEU A 36 -21.90 5.72 12.20
CA LEU A 36 -21.58 5.50 10.79
C LEU A 36 -20.39 4.54 10.68
N ASP A 37 -20.69 3.24 10.65
CA ASP A 37 -19.68 2.18 10.69
C ASP A 37 -19.27 1.63 9.30
N ASN A 38 -19.91 2.14 8.24
CA ASN A 38 -19.73 1.67 6.87
C ASN A 38 -18.62 2.43 6.11
N VAL A 39 -17.64 2.96 6.84
CA VAL A 39 -16.52 3.73 6.27
C VAL A 39 -15.22 2.99 6.48
N GLN A 40 -14.48 2.82 5.40
CA GLN A 40 -13.13 2.24 5.37
C GLN A 40 -12.18 3.16 4.59
N VAL A 41 -10.94 2.75 4.40
CA VAL A 41 -9.94 3.51 3.67
C VAL A 41 -9.72 2.91 2.28
N ASN A 42 -9.64 3.77 1.27
CA ASN A 42 -8.92 3.49 0.04
C ASN A 42 -7.47 3.93 0.26
N MET A 43 -6.56 2.99 0.23
CA MET A 43 -5.13 3.24 0.44
C MET A 43 -4.48 3.46 -0.91
N ASP A 44 -4.25 4.72 -1.27
CA ASP A 44 -3.48 5.08 -2.46
C ASP A 44 -1.99 5.09 -2.11
N TRP A 45 -1.19 4.29 -2.83
CA TRP A 45 0.22 4.07 -2.47
C TRP A 45 1.07 5.30 -2.77
N GLN A 46 0.81 6.00 -3.88
CA GLN A 46 1.55 7.21 -4.21
C GLN A 46 1.30 8.32 -3.20
N HIS A 47 0.09 8.45 -2.67
CA HIS A 47 -0.22 9.43 -1.65
C HIS A 47 0.56 9.21 -0.34
N LEU A 48 0.82 7.93 0.02
CA LEU A 48 1.69 7.62 1.16
C LEU A 48 3.14 7.94 0.85
N ILE A 49 3.64 7.55 -0.33
CA ILE A 49 5.02 7.84 -0.77
C ILE A 49 5.27 9.34 -0.73
N MET A 50 4.35 10.16 -1.27
CA MET A 50 4.42 11.62 -1.25
C MET A 50 4.47 12.19 0.16
N ASN A 51 3.86 11.52 1.13
CA ASN A 51 3.79 11.97 2.53
C ASN A 51 4.91 11.40 3.41
N GLY A 52 5.77 10.54 2.85
CA GLY A 52 6.83 9.86 3.59
C GLY A 52 6.30 8.83 4.59
N GLU A 53 5.11 8.30 4.36
CA GLU A 53 4.50 7.26 5.18
C GLU A 53 4.84 5.87 4.62
N SER A 54 5.09 4.89 5.51
CA SER A 54 5.39 3.51 5.11
C SER A 54 4.12 2.81 4.61
N LEU A 55 4.21 2.19 3.43
CA LEU A 55 3.10 1.43 2.84
C LEU A 55 2.68 0.26 3.73
N ALA A 56 3.65 -0.52 4.22
CA ALA A 56 3.39 -1.70 5.02
C ALA A 56 2.84 -1.35 6.43
N GLU A 57 3.41 -0.35 7.10
CA GLU A 57 2.91 0.13 8.40
C GLU A 57 1.47 0.65 8.28
N TYR A 58 1.16 1.36 7.21
CA TYR A 58 -0.18 1.87 6.96
C TYR A 58 -1.18 0.71 6.75
N ALA A 59 -0.80 -0.28 5.94
CA ALA A 59 -1.63 -1.47 5.72
C ALA A 59 -1.86 -2.25 7.04
N ALA A 60 -0.81 -2.46 7.84
CA ALA A 60 -0.91 -3.14 9.14
C ALA A 60 -1.83 -2.39 10.10
N LEU A 61 -1.69 -1.06 10.18
CA LEU A 61 -2.53 -0.23 11.04
C LEU A 61 -4.00 -0.27 10.63
N LEU A 62 -4.28 -0.15 9.32
CA LEU A 62 -5.64 -0.24 8.81
C LEU A 62 -6.25 -1.63 9.02
N SER A 63 -5.47 -2.69 8.76
CA SER A 63 -5.89 -4.08 8.97
C SER A 63 -6.25 -4.34 10.43
N SER A 64 -5.41 -3.91 11.38
CA SER A 64 -5.64 -4.09 12.81
C SER A 64 -6.93 -3.42 13.32
N ARG A 65 -7.47 -2.46 12.56
CA ARG A 65 -8.68 -1.70 12.88
C ARG A 65 -9.90 -2.11 12.04
N GLY A 66 -9.75 -3.07 11.12
CA GLY A 66 -10.79 -3.46 10.17
C GLY A 66 -11.15 -2.34 9.18
N LEU A 67 -10.16 -1.53 8.81
CA LEU A 67 -10.32 -0.35 7.94
C LEU A 67 -9.63 -0.48 6.59
N LEU A 68 -8.89 -1.57 6.35
CA LEU A 68 -8.22 -1.83 5.08
C LEU A 68 -9.27 -2.24 4.04
N GLY A 69 -9.78 -1.25 3.29
CA GLY A 69 -10.90 -1.44 2.37
C GLY A 69 -10.44 -1.68 0.93
N HIS A 70 -10.03 -0.63 0.26
CA HIS A 70 -9.58 -0.69 -1.13
C HIS A 70 -8.12 -0.24 -1.26
N GLN A 71 -7.49 -0.58 -2.37
CA GLN A 71 -6.12 -0.20 -2.68
C GLN A 71 -6.07 0.47 -4.05
N HIS A 72 -5.44 1.64 -4.16
CA HIS A 72 -4.97 2.18 -5.42
C HIS A 72 -3.48 1.87 -5.56
N ALA A 73 -3.18 0.98 -6.49
CA ALA A 73 -1.84 0.47 -6.73
C ALA A 73 -1.14 1.28 -7.83
N ASN A 74 -0.13 2.01 -7.43
CA ASN A 74 0.68 2.89 -8.26
C ASN A 74 2.10 3.04 -7.66
N SER A 75 2.84 4.02 -8.09
CA SER A 75 4.14 4.42 -7.56
C SER A 75 4.44 5.84 -8.03
N GLY A 76 5.49 6.47 -7.51
CA GLY A 76 5.91 7.79 -7.97
C GLY A 76 7.20 8.28 -7.31
N TRP A 77 7.60 9.52 -7.66
CA TRP A 77 8.88 10.10 -7.27
C TRP A 77 8.89 10.76 -5.89
N GLY A 78 7.76 10.75 -5.19
CA GLY A 78 7.67 11.16 -3.80
C GLY A 78 7.25 12.60 -3.52
N THR A 79 7.16 13.49 -4.51
CA THR A 79 6.81 14.90 -4.29
C THR A 79 5.60 15.39 -5.08
N PHE A 80 5.19 14.64 -6.06
CA PHE A 80 4.08 14.93 -6.96
C PHE A 80 3.28 13.64 -7.17
N ASP A 81 2.00 13.76 -7.46
CA ASP A 81 1.12 12.64 -7.74
C ASP A 81 1.33 12.15 -9.18
N ASP A 82 2.37 11.37 -9.34
CA ASP A 82 2.82 10.90 -10.66
C ASP A 82 1.99 9.76 -11.21
N ASP A 83 1.36 9.00 -10.35
CA ASP A 83 0.60 7.79 -10.70
C ASP A 83 1.34 6.86 -11.67
N ASN A 84 2.61 6.61 -11.37
CA ASN A 84 3.46 5.73 -12.17
C ASN A 84 3.08 4.26 -12.01
N MET A 85 3.60 3.44 -12.90
CA MET A 85 3.43 1.99 -12.85
C MET A 85 3.91 1.41 -11.51
N VAL A 86 3.19 0.43 -11.01
CA VAL A 86 3.43 -0.23 -9.73
C VAL A 86 4.89 -0.63 -9.53
N GLY A 87 5.47 -0.21 -8.42
CA GLY A 87 6.84 -0.56 -8.05
C GLY A 87 7.93 0.04 -8.95
N ALA A 88 7.60 1.04 -9.80
CA ALA A 88 8.57 1.66 -10.70
C ALA A 88 9.69 2.38 -9.96
N THR A 89 9.39 3.04 -8.85
CA THR A 89 10.33 3.79 -8.04
C THR A 89 10.50 3.25 -6.62
N ALA A 90 9.48 2.60 -6.07
CA ALA A 90 9.40 2.11 -4.68
C ALA A 90 9.25 0.58 -4.64
N PHE A 91 10.16 -0.14 -5.31
CA PHE A 91 10.03 -1.61 -5.43
C PHE A 91 10.09 -2.32 -4.08
N MET A 92 11.04 -1.96 -3.21
CA MET A 92 11.22 -2.64 -1.91
C MET A 92 10.06 -2.33 -0.97
N GLU A 93 9.59 -1.10 -0.92
CA GLU A 93 8.40 -0.69 -0.15
C GLU A 93 7.14 -1.42 -0.65
N THR A 94 7.01 -1.59 -1.96
CA THR A 94 5.90 -2.35 -2.56
C THR A 94 5.99 -3.85 -2.24
N LEU A 95 7.20 -4.41 -2.18
CA LEU A 95 7.42 -5.79 -1.75
C LEU A 95 7.08 -5.99 -0.27
N GLU A 96 7.49 -5.06 0.59
CA GLU A 96 7.14 -5.06 2.01
C GLU A 96 5.62 -4.98 2.21
N LEU A 97 4.96 -4.09 1.46
CA LEU A 97 3.50 -4.01 1.43
C LEU A 97 2.86 -5.33 1.00
N ALA A 98 3.39 -5.98 -0.04
CA ALA A 98 2.86 -7.27 -0.50
C ALA A 98 2.94 -8.35 0.59
N VAL A 99 4.03 -8.38 1.36
CA VAL A 99 4.16 -9.27 2.53
C VAL A 99 3.07 -8.95 3.55
N GLU A 100 2.85 -7.66 3.87
CA GLU A 100 1.88 -7.26 4.88
C GLU A 100 0.43 -7.49 4.43
N LEU A 101 0.10 -7.25 3.16
CA LEU A 101 -1.23 -7.57 2.62
C LEU A 101 -1.53 -9.08 2.69
N ARG A 102 -0.52 -9.93 2.45
CA ARG A 102 -0.66 -11.38 2.64
C ARG A 102 -0.88 -11.75 4.09
N ARG A 103 -0.16 -11.15 5.03
CA ARG A 103 -0.35 -11.31 6.49
C ARG A 103 -1.76 -10.91 6.93
N ALA A 104 -2.29 -9.86 6.32
CA ALA A 104 -3.64 -9.36 6.59
C ALA A 104 -4.74 -10.22 5.95
N GLY A 105 -4.42 -11.19 5.09
CA GLY A 105 -5.40 -11.96 4.31
C GLY A 105 -6.15 -11.11 3.28
N TYR A 106 -5.53 -10.02 2.81
CA TYR A 106 -6.16 -9.13 1.84
C TYR A 106 -6.40 -9.86 0.50
N GLY A 107 -7.64 -9.88 0.06
CA GLY A 107 -8.09 -10.63 -1.12
C GLY A 107 -8.92 -11.88 -0.80
N ASP A 108 -8.82 -12.41 0.41
CA ASP A 108 -9.51 -13.64 0.82
C ASP A 108 -11.04 -13.48 0.84
N ASN A 109 -11.53 -12.26 1.09
CA ASN A 109 -12.95 -11.93 1.11
C ASN A 109 -13.42 -11.26 -0.19
N GLY A 110 -12.59 -11.27 -1.23
CA GLY A 110 -12.91 -10.68 -2.53
C GLY A 110 -12.48 -9.22 -2.69
N GLU A 111 -11.67 -8.70 -1.78
CA GLU A 111 -11.02 -7.40 -1.92
C GLU A 111 -10.13 -7.40 -3.18
N ARG A 112 -10.01 -6.25 -3.82
CA ARG A 112 -9.28 -6.10 -5.09
C ARG A 112 -8.40 -4.86 -5.07
N LEU A 113 -7.31 -4.94 -5.83
CA LEU A 113 -6.49 -3.77 -6.16
C LEU A 113 -7.10 -3.04 -7.36
N GLY A 114 -7.27 -1.73 -7.26
CA GLY A 114 -7.42 -0.84 -8.39
C GLY A 114 -6.04 -0.35 -8.83
N PHE A 115 -5.85 -0.20 -10.14
CA PHE A 115 -4.62 0.43 -10.67
C PHE A 115 -4.98 1.86 -11.03
N ASP A 116 -4.58 2.80 -10.19
CA ASP A 116 -4.73 4.22 -10.43
C ASP A 116 -3.46 4.75 -11.05
N LEU A 117 -3.48 4.97 -12.35
CA LEU A 117 -2.32 5.31 -13.15
C LEU A 117 -2.60 6.49 -14.06
N TYR A 118 -1.64 7.39 -14.17
CA TYR A 118 -1.68 8.48 -15.12
C TYR A 118 -0.44 8.49 -16.03
N PRO A 119 -0.40 7.61 -17.05
CA PRO A 119 0.73 7.54 -17.97
C PRO A 119 0.81 8.80 -18.83
N TYR A 120 1.94 9.51 -18.73
CA TYR A 120 2.15 10.78 -19.45
C TYR A 120 2.71 10.60 -20.85
N THR A 121 3.55 9.59 -21.05
CA THR A 121 4.34 9.40 -22.26
C THR A 121 4.16 8.03 -22.90
N GLU A 122 3.77 7.05 -22.12
CA GLU A 122 3.57 5.67 -22.53
C GLU A 122 2.10 5.39 -22.91
N ASP A 123 1.87 4.31 -23.63
CA ASP A 123 0.54 3.83 -23.92
C ASP A 123 -0.18 3.41 -22.64
N ALA A 124 -1.39 3.96 -22.40
CA ALA A 124 -2.13 3.76 -21.17
C ALA A 124 -2.52 2.29 -20.94
N VAL A 125 -2.84 1.54 -21.97
CA VAL A 125 -3.22 0.12 -21.87
C VAL A 125 -1.98 -0.71 -21.50
N GLU A 126 -0.85 -0.45 -22.13
CA GLU A 126 0.40 -1.15 -21.83
C GLU A 126 0.95 -0.77 -20.43
N ALA A 127 0.76 0.46 -19.97
CA ALA A 127 1.12 0.87 -18.61
C ALA A 127 0.32 0.08 -17.56
N VAL A 128 -1.00 -0.02 -17.70
CA VAL A 128 -1.85 -0.83 -16.82
C VAL A 128 -1.47 -2.31 -16.90
N ARG A 129 -1.30 -2.85 -18.11
CA ARG A 129 -0.87 -4.24 -18.31
C ARG A 129 0.46 -4.52 -17.61
N ARG A 130 1.44 -3.62 -17.75
CA ARG A 130 2.74 -3.73 -17.09
C ARG A 130 2.58 -3.69 -15.57
N SER A 131 1.76 -2.80 -15.03
CA SER A 131 1.50 -2.70 -13.59
C SER A 131 0.88 -3.98 -13.02
N VAL A 132 -0.08 -4.59 -13.72
CA VAL A 132 -0.64 -5.88 -13.33
C VAL A 132 0.44 -6.98 -13.30
N LEU A 133 1.31 -7.03 -14.31
CA LEU A 133 2.40 -8.01 -14.37
C LEU A 133 3.44 -7.76 -13.26
N GLN A 134 3.75 -6.50 -12.98
CA GLN A 134 4.68 -6.11 -11.94
C GLN A 134 4.14 -6.48 -10.56
N TRP A 135 2.88 -6.16 -10.26
CA TRP A 135 2.25 -6.56 -9.01
C TRP A 135 2.28 -8.08 -8.82
N ARG A 136 1.87 -8.85 -9.83
CA ARG A 136 1.92 -10.31 -9.78
C ARG A 136 3.34 -10.86 -9.58
N PHE A 137 4.34 -10.18 -10.10
CA PHE A 137 5.74 -10.54 -9.88
C PHE A 137 6.13 -10.30 -8.43
N ILE A 138 5.83 -9.12 -7.87
CA ILE A 138 6.12 -8.74 -6.49
C ILE A 138 5.39 -9.67 -5.51
N ASP A 139 4.10 -9.93 -5.72
CA ASP A 139 3.32 -10.83 -4.88
C ASP A 139 3.88 -12.26 -4.87
N ARG A 140 4.36 -12.76 -6.02
CA ARG A 140 5.03 -14.08 -6.08
C ARG A 140 6.35 -14.09 -5.32
N ILE A 141 7.09 -13.00 -5.26
CA ILE A 141 8.30 -12.90 -4.43
C ILE A 141 7.89 -12.91 -2.95
N ALA A 142 6.92 -12.08 -2.56
CA ALA A 142 6.40 -12.05 -1.20
C ALA A 142 5.95 -13.45 -0.72
N ALA A 143 5.30 -14.21 -1.61
CA ALA A 143 4.86 -15.58 -1.32
C ALA A 143 6.00 -16.60 -1.09
N LYS A 144 7.23 -16.29 -1.52
CA LYS A 144 8.40 -17.16 -1.30
C LYS A 144 9.16 -16.85 -0.02
N ILE A 145 8.90 -15.69 0.59
CA ILE A 145 9.56 -15.29 1.83
C ILE A 145 9.00 -16.17 2.95
N ASP A 146 9.90 -16.79 3.72
CA ASP A 146 9.55 -17.47 4.97
C ASP A 146 9.13 -16.43 6.00
N ASP A 147 7.80 -16.27 6.18
CA ASP A 147 7.24 -15.23 7.04
C ASP A 147 7.57 -15.45 8.51
N ASP A 148 7.62 -16.70 8.97
CA ASP A 148 7.96 -17.01 10.35
C ASP A 148 9.43 -16.66 10.66
N ALA A 149 10.34 -17.00 9.74
CA ALA A 149 11.75 -16.62 9.85
C ALA A 149 11.93 -15.11 9.75
N LEU A 150 11.18 -14.42 8.89
CA LEU A 150 11.22 -12.96 8.77
C LEU A 150 10.73 -12.28 10.05
N ARG A 151 9.61 -12.73 10.64
CA ARG A 151 9.09 -12.21 11.91
C ARG A 151 10.07 -12.44 13.06
N ASP A 152 10.71 -13.60 13.11
CA ASP A 152 11.74 -13.89 14.11
C ASP A 152 12.93 -12.93 13.98
N ALA A 153 13.46 -12.73 12.77
CA ALA A 153 14.52 -11.77 12.50
C ALA A 153 14.12 -10.34 12.91
N GLN A 154 12.92 -9.90 12.52
CA GLN A 154 12.38 -8.58 12.89
C GLN A 154 12.25 -8.42 14.41
N SER A 155 11.73 -9.43 15.13
CA SER A 155 11.57 -9.41 16.60
C SER A 155 12.89 -9.25 17.32
N ARG A 156 13.95 -9.86 16.78
CA ARG A 156 15.33 -9.77 17.29
C ARG A 156 16.10 -8.55 16.79
N LYS A 157 15.46 -7.72 15.95
CA LYS A 157 16.10 -6.56 15.28
C LYS A 157 17.32 -6.97 14.42
N ASP A 158 17.29 -8.18 13.86
CA ASP A 158 18.31 -8.72 12.99
C ASP A 158 18.01 -8.31 11.53
N ALA A 159 18.37 -7.08 11.20
CA ALA A 159 18.15 -6.54 9.87
C ALA A 159 18.94 -7.31 8.79
N VAL A 160 20.14 -7.80 9.11
CA VAL A 160 20.97 -8.58 8.16
C VAL A 160 20.22 -9.84 7.76
N ARG A 161 19.73 -10.59 8.75
CA ARG A 161 18.96 -11.81 8.49
C ARG A 161 17.67 -11.54 7.72
N ALA A 162 16.95 -10.45 8.03
CA ALA A 162 15.77 -10.04 7.29
C ALA A 162 16.08 -9.79 5.80
N TYR A 163 17.19 -9.07 5.51
CA TYR A 163 17.64 -8.86 4.15
C TYR A 163 18.01 -10.16 3.42
N GLU A 164 18.73 -11.07 4.08
CA GLU A 164 19.09 -12.39 3.48
C GLU A 164 17.84 -13.16 3.05
N LEU A 165 16.77 -13.17 3.88
CA LEU A 165 15.52 -13.85 3.54
C LEU A 165 14.84 -13.22 2.32
N VAL A 166 14.83 -11.89 2.25
CA VAL A 166 14.24 -11.14 1.12
C VAL A 166 15.04 -11.40 -0.15
N TYR A 167 16.37 -11.29 -0.10
CA TYR A 167 17.22 -11.51 -1.27
C TYR A 167 17.20 -12.97 -1.76
N ALA A 168 17.12 -13.94 -0.87
CA ALA A 168 16.92 -15.34 -1.25
C ALA A 168 15.59 -15.54 -2.01
N ALA A 169 14.52 -14.85 -1.61
CA ALA A 169 13.25 -14.90 -2.33
C ALA A 169 13.32 -14.22 -3.71
N LEU A 170 14.17 -13.21 -3.86
CA LEU A 170 14.47 -12.56 -5.14
C LEU A 170 15.32 -13.43 -6.09
N GLY A 171 15.99 -14.44 -5.55
CA GLY A 171 16.86 -15.36 -6.32
C GLY A 171 18.32 -14.93 -6.37
N ALA A 172 18.79 -14.15 -5.40
CA ALA A 172 20.16 -13.72 -5.22
C ALA A 172 20.90 -14.58 -4.20
#